data_dc2ed8b8d48f9a2917112153cd6924b5
#
_entry.id   dc2ed8b8d48f9a2917112153cd6924b5
#
_cell.length_a   1.000
_cell.length_b   1.000
_cell.length_c   1.000
_cell.angle_alpha   90.00
_cell.angle_beta   90.00
_cell.angle_gamma   90.00
#
_symmetry.space_group_name_H-M   'P 1'
#
loop_
_entity.id
_entity.type
_entity.pdbx_description
1 polymer ?
#
loop_
_entity_poly.entity_id
_entity_poly.type
_entity_poly.pdbx_seq_one_letter_code
_entity_poly.pdbx_strand_id
1 'polypeptide(L)'
;MCGIAGVYGTGDRALVGRMIEAQRRRGPDGVGLWSDPAVPVALGHTRLSIIDTSNGGSQPMTYCEGRFVITFNGEIYNYRELRAELETLGARFASHSDTEVILAAYAHWGRDCVRRLRGMFAFAIVDRRPAEGSPDVFLARDRFGIKPLLYCDNDMGLSFASELRAFTAAGLVARRLNRAALQNYLAFGAVFQPDTILESVRALPSGHWLAVKGKKRELCRYWDLHEATAQARGQLQGIS
;
A
#
# COMPACT_ATOMS: atom_id res chain seq x y z
N MET A 1 12.94 3.42 7.22
CA MET A 1 11.77 3.23 6.29
C MET A 1 10.60 2.72 7.10
N CYS A 2 9.40 3.24 6.87
CA CYS A 2 8.19 2.77 7.54
C CYS A 2 7.88 1.30 7.22
N GLY A 3 7.06 0.66 8.05
CA GLY A 3 6.48 -0.65 7.81
C GLY A 3 4.96 -0.55 7.84
N ILE A 4 4.29 -1.18 6.90
CA ILE A 4 2.84 -1.27 6.85
C ILE A 4 2.38 -2.72 6.95
N ALA A 5 1.21 -2.93 7.52
CA ALA A 5 0.53 -4.21 7.54
C ALA A 5 -0.98 -4.03 7.64
N GLY A 6 -1.72 -5.04 7.22
CA GLY A 6 -3.16 -5.09 7.41
C GLY A 6 -3.77 -6.42 7.07
N VAL A 7 -5.01 -6.60 7.51
CA VAL A 7 -5.84 -7.75 7.21
C VAL A 7 -7.24 -7.30 6.81
N TYR A 8 -7.83 -7.98 5.83
CA TYR A 8 -9.21 -7.83 5.39
C TYR A 8 -9.89 -9.21 5.42
N GLY A 9 -11.05 -9.27 6.03
CA GLY A 9 -11.84 -10.49 6.24
C GLY A 9 -12.05 -10.79 7.73
N THR A 10 -11.02 -10.70 8.56
CA THR A 10 -11.10 -10.93 10.00
C THR A 10 -11.20 -9.65 10.83
N GLY A 11 -10.61 -8.53 10.36
CA GLY A 11 -10.51 -7.29 11.14
C GLY A 11 -9.71 -7.42 12.45
N ASP A 12 -8.95 -8.48 12.60
CA ASP A 12 -8.23 -8.80 13.86
C ASP A 12 -7.07 -7.84 14.11
N ARG A 13 -7.31 -6.89 15.01
CA ARG A 13 -6.33 -5.91 15.46
C ARG A 13 -5.11 -6.54 16.14
N ALA A 14 -5.30 -7.62 16.91
CA ALA A 14 -4.20 -8.28 17.61
C ALA A 14 -3.28 -8.99 16.62
N LEU A 15 -3.85 -9.55 15.56
CA LEU A 15 -3.10 -10.14 14.46
C LEU A 15 -2.20 -9.10 13.78
N VAL A 16 -2.76 -7.93 13.42
CA VAL A 16 -2.00 -6.82 12.84
C VAL A 16 -0.94 -6.31 13.83
N GLY A 17 -1.24 -6.28 15.13
CA GLY A 17 -0.26 -5.96 16.17
C GLY A 17 0.99 -6.84 16.12
N ARG A 18 0.81 -8.17 15.97
CA ARG A 18 1.95 -9.11 15.80
C ARG A 18 2.72 -8.87 14.49
N MET A 19 2.01 -8.57 13.39
CA MET A 19 2.64 -8.24 12.12
C MET A 19 3.51 -6.97 12.23
N ILE A 20 3.02 -5.96 12.91
CA ILE A 20 3.70 -4.67 13.09
C ILE A 20 4.90 -4.82 14.02
N GLU A 21 4.77 -5.56 15.12
CA GLU A 21 5.89 -5.82 16.02
C GLU A 21 7.04 -6.53 15.30
N ALA A 22 6.74 -7.49 14.43
CA ALA A 22 7.75 -8.15 13.61
C ALA A 22 8.51 -7.18 12.67
N GLN A 23 7.91 -6.03 12.32
CA GLN A 23 8.48 -5.00 11.46
C GLN A 23 9.02 -3.77 12.22
N ARG A 24 9.07 -3.81 13.56
CA ARG A 24 9.42 -2.68 14.43
C ARG A 24 10.70 -1.94 14.02
N ARG A 25 11.69 -2.68 13.53
CA ARG A 25 12.98 -2.12 13.08
C ARG A 25 12.87 -1.19 11.88
N ARG A 26 11.77 -1.26 11.11
CA ARG A 26 11.56 -0.36 9.96
C ARG A 26 11.19 1.05 10.38
N GLY A 27 10.49 1.20 11.50
CA GLY A 27 10.02 2.48 11.99
C GLY A 27 10.05 2.55 13.50
N PRO A 28 11.18 2.96 14.09
CA PRO A 28 11.36 2.97 15.55
C PRO A 28 10.61 4.12 16.23
N ASP A 29 10.21 5.18 15.49
CA ASP A 29 9.71 6.43 16.06
C ASP A 29 8.26 6.36 16.53
N GLY A 30 7.50 5.34 16.08
CA GLY A 30 6.11 5.17 16.51
C GLY A 30 5.44 3.93 15.94
N VAL A 31 4.33 3.57 16.57
CA VAL A 31 3.44 2.49 16.13
C VAL A 31 2.01 3.00 16.15
N GLY A 32 1.28 2.72 15.08
CA GLY A 32 -0.15 2.96 15.00
C GLY A 32 -0.90 1.71 14.59
N LEU A 33 -2.08 1.51 15.19
CA LEU A 33 -3.00 0.43 14.89
C LEU A 33 -4.41 1.00 14.76
N TRP A 34 -5.08 0.65 13.69
CA TRP A 34 -6.48 1.01 13.44
C TRP A 34 -7.31 -0.24 13.17
N SER A 35 -8.51 -0.27 13.69
CA SER A 35 -9.56 -1.23 13.35
C SER A 35 -10.91 -0.62 13.64
N ASP A 36 -11.94 -1.10 12.96
CA ASP A 36 -13.32 -0.67 13.19
C ASP A 36 -14.19 -1.92 13.33
N PRO A 37 -14.99 -2.02 14.41
CA PRO A 37 -15.90 -3.15 14.60
C PRO A 37 -16.93 -3.33 13.48
N ALA A 38 -17.28 -2.24 12.77
CA ALA A 38 -18.26 -2.26 11.68
C ALA A 38 -17.69 -2.79 10.36
N VAL A 39 -16.35 -2.90 10.23
CA VAL A 39 -15.69 -3.35 9.00
C VAL A 39 -14.64 -4.41 9.30
N PRO A 40 -14.58 -5.51 8.53
CA PRO A 40 -13.66 -6.61 8.80
C PRO A 40 -12.22 -6.27 8.33
N VAL A 41 -11.70 -5.10 8.73
CA VAL A 41 -10.37 -4.60 8.35
C VAL A 41 -9.63 -4.09 9.57
N ALA A 42 -8.34 -4.42 9.65
CA ALA A 42 -7.41 -3.80 10.57
C ALA A 42 -6.15 -3.38 9.82
N LEU A 43 -5.61 -2.22 10.18
CA LEU A 43 -4.39 -1.63 9.60
C LEU A 43 -3.37 -1.36 10.69
N GLY A 44 -2.09 -1.43 10.33
CA GLY A 44 -0.97 -1.12 11.20
C GLY A 44 0.15 -0.39 10.47
N HIS A 45 0.92 0.38 11.26
CA HIS A 45 2.03 1.19 10.78
C HIS A 45 3.17 1.21 11.80
N THR A 46 4.42 1.08 11.34
CA THR A 46 5.61 1.48 12.09
C THR A 46 6.20 2.72 11.44
N ARG A 47 6.42 3.76 12.23
CA ARG A 47 6.80 5.08 11.72
C ARG A 47 8.30 5.32 11.80
N LEU A 48 8.86 5.78 10.67
CA LEU A 48 10.10 6.55 10.62
C LEU A 48 9.71 7.97 10.16
N SER A 49 9.88 8.95 11.04
CA SER A 49 9.46 10.34 10.81
C SER A 49 10.44 11.06 9.90
N ILE A 50 10.01 11.52 8.70
CA ILE A 50 10.88 12.17 7.71
C ILE A 50 10.31 13.53 7.29
N ILE A 51 9.13 13.60 6.66
CA ILE A 51 8.56 14.85 6.11
C ILE A 51 7.85 15.64 7.20
N ASP A 52 6.86 15.04 7.84
CA ASP A 52 6.16 15.63 8.97
C ASP A 52 6.55 14.91 10.25
N THR A 53 7.38 15.54 11.08
CA THR A 53 7.85 14.96 12.35
C THR A 53 6.86 15.16 13.50
N SER A 54 5.76 15.90 13.27
CA SER A 54 4.70 16.13 14.24
C SER A 54 3.75 14.93 14.34
N ASN A 55 2.81 14.99 15.27
CA ASN A 55 1.73 14.01 15.36
C ASN A 55 0.78 14.04 14.15
N GLY A 56 0.78 15.12 13.35
CA GLY A 56 0.00 15.24 12.11
C GLY A 56 0.36 14.20 11.04
N GLY A 57 1.59 13.66 11.05
CA GLY A 57 2.03 12.57 10.17
C GLY A 57 1.77 11.16 10.73
N SER A 58 1.01 11.00 11.82
CA SER A 58 0.73 9.69 12.42
C SER A 58 -0.18 8.84 11.53
N GLN A 59 0.09 7.53 11.51
CA GLN A 59 -0.66 6.56 10.71
C GLN A 59 -1.04 5.33 11.56
N PRO A 60 -2.14 4.61 11.20
CA PRO A 60 -3.05 4.87 10.07
C PRO A 60 -3.74 6.21 10.17
N MET A 61 -3.82 6.94 9.04
CA MET A 61 -4.40 8.29 8.95
C MET A 61 -5.81 8.22 8.35
N THR A 62 -6.71 9.08 8.84
CA THR A 62 -8.10 9.15 8.37
C THR A 62 -8.36 10.43 7.59
N TYR A 63 -9.34 10.40 6.66
CA TYR A 63 -9.77 11.53 5.86
C TYR A 63 -11.29 11.47 5.60
N CYS A 64 -11.93 12.62 5.31
CA CYS A 64 -13.38 12.73 5.09
C CYS A 64 -14.18 12.07 6.23
N GLU A 65 -14.06 12.62 7.46
CA GLU A 65 -14.79 12.16 8.64
C GLU A 65 -14.60 10.65 8.91
N GLY A 66 -13.41 10.15 8.60
CA GLY A 66 -13.05 8.75 8.80
C GLY A 66 -13.55 7.79 7.72
N ARG A 67 -14.10 8.29 6.61
CA ARG A 67 -14.49 7.44 5.47
C ARG A 67 -13.31 6.70 4.87
N PHE A 68 -12.21 7.40 4.67
CA PHE A 68 -10.97 6.82 4.13
C PHE A 68 -9.95 6.67 5.22
N VAL A 69 -9.24 5.53 5.22
CA VAL A 69 -8.14 5.25 6.16
C VAL A 69 -6.97 4.69 5.39
N ILE A 70 -5.77 5.24 5.61
CA ILE A 70 -4.54 4.81 4.92
C ILE A 70 -3.47 4.33 5.88
N THR A 71 -2.71 3.33 5.44
CA THR A 71 -1.36 3.05 5.92
C THR A 71 -0.40 3.12 4.75
N PHE A 72 0.71 3.86 4.88
CA PHE A 72 1.60 4.26 3.80
C PHE A 72 3.06 4.17 4.21
N ASN A 73 3.88 3.60 3.34
CA ASN A 73 5.33 3.58 3.41
C ASN A 73 5.90 4.16 2.12
N GLY A 74 6.41 5.37 2.17
CA GLY A 74 6.91 6.02 0.96
C GLY A 74 7.19 7.49 1.11
N GLU A 75 7.29 8.14 -0.04
CA GLU A 75 7.41 9.58 -0.20
C GLU A 75 6.84 9.98 -1.57
N ILE A 76 5.91 10.95 -1.59
CA ILE A 76 5.32 11.49 -2.81
C ILE A 76 6.01 12.80 -3.15
N TYR A 77 6.86 12.79 -4.15
CA TYR A 77 7.73 13.93 -4.50
C TYR A 77 6.96 15.16 -4.98
N ASN A 78 5.84 14.95 -5.67
CA ASN A 78 4.98 16.02 -6.19
C ASN A 78 3.76 16.31 -5.29
N TYR A 79 3.87 16.06 -3.97
CA TYR A 79 2.75 16.25 -3.07
C TYR A 79 2.30 17.70 -2.94
N ARG A 80 3.22 18.67 -3.09
CA ARG A 80 2.91 20.11 -2.99
C ARG A 80 2.08 20.59 -4.17
N GLU A 81 2.43 20.16 -5.39
CA GLU A 81 1.69 20.47 -6.61
C GLU A 81 0.30 19.84 -6.58
N LEU A 82 0.22 18.56 -6.19
CA LEU A 82 -1.05 17.86 -6.04
C LEU A 82 -1.93 18.48 -4.97
N ARG A 83 -1.35 18.90 -3.86
CA ARG A 83 -2.07 19.61 -2.80
C ARG A 83 -2.69 20.89 -3.32
N ALA A 84 -1.92 21.74 -3.99
CA ALA A 84 -2.40 23.00 -4.54
C ALA A 84 -3.54 22.76 -5.56
N GLU A 85 -3.41 21.76 -6.44
CA GLU A 85 -4.48 21.37 -7.36
C GLU A 85 -5.74 20.92 -6.61
N LEU A 86 -5.61 20.03 -5.62
CA LEU A 86 -6.73 19.51 -4.83
C LEU A 86 -7.43 20.62 -4.02
N GLU A 87 -6.69 21.60 -3.49
CA GLU A 87 -7.26 22.77 -2.81
C GLU A 87 -8.15 23.59 -3.77
N THR A 88 -7.78 23.76 -5.03
CA THR A 88 -8.64 24.40 -6.04
C THR A 88 -9.92 23.62 -6.33
N LEU A 89 -9.89 22.30 -6.11
CA LEU A 89 -11.03 21.39 -6.28
C LEU A 89 -11.85 21.22 -4.98
N GLY A 90 -11.54 22.03 -3.93
CA GLY A 90 -12.28 22.09 -2.68
C GLY A 90 -11.79 21.13 -1.58
N ALA A 91 -10.67 20.44 -1.77
CA ALA A 91 -10.09 19.62 -0.73
C ALA A 91 -9.58 20.48 0.45
N ARG A 92 -9.73 19.96 1.67
CA ARG A 92 -9.22 20.60 2.88
C ARG A 92 -8.21 19.66 3.54
N PHE A 93 -7.14 20.25 4.06
CA PHE A 93 -6.04 19.53 4.70
C PHE A 93 -5.85 19.97 6.14
N ALA A 94 -5.63 19.00 7.02
CA ALA A 94 -5.37 19.23 8.44
C ALA A 94 -3.86 19.08 8.78
N SER A 95 -3.07 18.47 7.92
CA SER A 95 -1.64 18.25 8.10
C SER A 95 -0.81 18.77 6.92
N HIS A 96 0.50 18.71 7.03
CA HIS A 96 1.44 18.98 5.93
C HIS A 96 1.99 17.70 5.31
N SER A 97 1.42 16.55 5.67
CA SER A 97 1.89 15.23 5.23
C SER A 97 1.49 14.94 3.78
N ASP A 98 2.38 14.32 3.03
CA ASP A 98 2.11 13.71 1.72
C ASP A 98 1.08 12.57 1.82
N THR A 99 1.00 11.90 2.98
CA THR A 99 -0.01 10.88 3.27
C THR A 99 -1.44 11.41 3.13
N GLU A 100 -1.72 12.61 3.65
CA GLU A 100 -3.03 13.23 3.52
C GLU A 100 -3.34 13.60 2.07
N VAL A 101 -2.33 14.00 1.29
CA VAL A 101 -2.47 14.27 -0.14
C VAL A 101 -2.86 13.01 -0.92
N ILE A 102 -2.34 11.83 -0.57
CA ILE A 102 -2.77 10.57 -1.18
C ILE A 102 -4.25 10.31 -0.90
N LEU A 103 -4.71 10.53 0.34
CA LEU A 103 -6.12 10.35 0.72
C LEU A 103 -7.05 11.30 -0.01
N ALA A 104 -6.69 12.58 -0.11
CA ALA A 104 -7.44 13.58 -0.86
C ALA A 104 -7.48 13.26 -2.36
N ALA A 105 -6.36 12.82 -2.93
CA ALA A 105 -6.26 12.37 -4.31
C ALA A 105 -7.16 11.15 -4.59
N TYR A 106 -7.18 10.17 -3.67
CA TYR A 106 -8.06 9.02 -3.79
C TYR A 106 -9.54 9.40 -3.64
N ALA A 107 -9.87 10.30 -2.73
CA ALA A 107 -11.24 10.79 -2.56
C ALA A 107 -11.77 11.49 -3.81
N HIS A 108 -10.91 12.21 -4.55
CA HIS A 108 -11.29 12.97 -5.71
C HIS A 108 -11.22 12.16 -7.02
N TRP A 109 -10.13 11.40 -7.25
CA TRP A 109 -9.87 10.68 -8.52
C TRP A 109 -10.05 9.17 -8.41
N GLY A 110 -10.42 8.66 -7.22
CA GLY A 110 -10.53 7.22 -7.00
C GLY A 110 -9.20 6.51 -7.24
N ARG A 111 -9.26 5.34 -7.86
CA ARG A 111 -8.09 4.48 -8.11
C ARG A 111 -7.10 5.08 -9.12
N ASP A 112 -7.56 6.00 -9.99
CA ASP A 112 -6.69 6.68 -10.95
C ASP A 112 -5.71 7.68 -10.31
N CYS A 113 -5.88 7.99 -9.03
CA CYS A 113 -4.93 8.82 -8.28
C CYS A 113 -3.47 8.33 -8.41
N VAL A 114 -3.24 7.01 -8.47
CA VAL A 114 -1.89 6.42 -8.60
C VAL A 114 -1.14 6.87 -9.85
N ARG A 115 -1.84 7.21 -10.93
CA ARG A 115 -1.24 7.71 -12.19
C ARG A 115 -0.64 9.10 -12.02
N ARG A 116 -1.19 9.89 -11.10
CA ARG A 116 -0.77 11.27 -10.78
C ARG A 116 0.36 11.34 -9.77
N LEU A 117 0.52 10.32 -8.93
CA LEU A 117 1.57 10.26 -7.92
C LEU A 117 2.95 10.09 -8.58
N ARG A 118 3.91 10.91 -8.19
CA ARG A 118 5.33 10.75 -8.49
C ARG A 118 6.07 10.52 -7.18
N GLY A 119 6.75 9.37 -7.07
CA GLY A 119 7.41 9.02 -5.83
C GLY A 119 7.70 7.53 -5.71
N MET A 120 8.16 7.14 -4.55
CA MET A 120 8.37 5.76 -4.14
C MET A 120 7.36 5.43 -3.05
N PHE A 121 6.48 4.46 -3.28
CA PHE A 121 5.36 4.20 -2.37
C PHE A 121 4.85 2.77 -2.38
N ALA A 122 4.38 2.37 -1.22
CA ALA A 122 3.48 1.25 -1.00
C ALA A 122 2.42 1.69 0.01
N PHE A 123 1.15 1.55 -0.32
CA PHE A 123 0.07 1.92 0.60
C PHE A 123 -1.14 1.01 0.49
N ALA A 124 -1.95 1.06 1.53
CA ALA A 124 -3.29 0.48 1.56
C ALA A 124 -4.30 1.54 2.01
N ILE A 125 -5.36 1.75 1.24
CA ILE A 125 -6.50 2.60 1.59
C ILE A 125 -7.72 1.72 1.82
N VAL A 126 -8.44 1.99 2.91
CA VAL A 126 -9.76 1.44 3.20
C VAL A 126 -10.80 2.51 2.91
N ASP A 127 -11.75 2.25 2.00
CA ASP A 127 -12.98 3.04 1.86
C ASP A 127 -14.10 2.34 2.62
N ARG A 128 -14.57 2.96 3.68
CA ARG A 128 -15.58 2.43 4.63
C ARG A 128 -17.02 2.65 4.18
N ARG A 129 -17.30 2.92 2.92
CA ARG A 129 -18.64 3.29 2.40
C ARG A 129 -19.75 2.46 3.02
N PRO A 130 -20.51 2.97 4.02
CA PRO A 130 -21.55 2.18 4.68
C PRO A 130 -22.71 1.83 3.75
N ALA A 131 -22.98 2.67 2.74
CA ALA A 131 -24.13 2.51 1.84
C ALA A 131 -23.95 1.43 0.76
N GLU A 132 -22.73 0.91 0.54
CA GLU A 132 -22.43 -0.04 -0.55
C GLU A 132 -22.01 -1.46 -0.07
N GLY A 133 -22.28 -1.81 1.17
CA GLY A 133 -21.94 -3.12 1.74
C GLY A 133 -20.48 -3.22 2.20
N SER A 134 -19.76 -4.26 1.76
CA SER A 134 -18.39 -4.52 2.20
C SER A 134 -17.44 -3.36 1.90
N PRO A 135 -16.52 -3.01 2.82
CA PRO A 135 -15.49 -2.00 2.58
C PRO A 135 -14.62 -2.38 1.37
N ASP A 136 -14.10 -1.35 0.69
CA ASP A 136 -13.16 -1.52 -0.42
C ASP A 136 -11.73 -1.33 0.14
N VAL A 137 -10.84 -2.28 -0.12
CA VAL A 137 -9.42 -2.18 0.24
C VAL A 137 -8.61 -2.04 -1.04
N PHE A 138 -7.88 -0.95 -1.13
CA PHE A 138 -7.08 -0.59 -2.30
C PHE A 138 -5.60 -0.57 -1.93
N LEU A 139 -4.84 -1.51 -2.47
CA LEU A 139 -3.40 -1.62 -2.34
C LEU A 139 -2.73 -1.05 -3.60
N ALA A 140 -1.69 -0.23 -3.44
CA ALA A 140 -0.93 0.25 -4.59
C ALA A 140 0.57 0.26 -4.30
N ARG A 141 1.37 0.00 -5.35
CA ARG A 141 2.82 -0.01 -5.31
C ARG A 141 3.40 0.85 -6.41
N ASP A 142 4.47 1.57 -6.12
CA ASP A 142 5.11 2.51 -7.04
C ASP A 142 5.58 1.86 -8.36
N ARG A 143 5.87 2.72 -9.35
CA ARG A 143 6.21 2.34 -10.73
C ARG A 143 7.37 1.35 -10.82
N PHE A 144 8.38 1.49 -9.97
CA PHE A 144 9.59 0.67 -9.98
C PHE A 144 9.64 -0.38 -8.86
N GLY A 145 8.60 -0.42 -7.98
CA GLY A 145 8.55 -1.33 -6.85
C GLY A 145 9.63 -1.06 -5.80
N ILE A 146 10.04 0.21 -5.64
CA ILE A 146 11.06 0.63 -4.67
C ILE A 146 10.62 0.31 -3.24
N LYS A 147 9.34 0.57 -2.92
CA LYS A 147 8.79 0.18 -1.62
C LYS A 147 8.22 -1.22 -1.69
N PRO A 148 8.56 -2.08 -0.72
CA PRO A 148 8.04 -3.44 -0.69
C PRO A 148 6.55 -3.45 -0.30
N LEU A 149 5.78 -4.27 -1.00
CA LEU A 149 4.39 -4.58 -0.67
C LEU A 149 4.12 -6.04 -1.03
N LEU A 150 3.92 -6.85 -0.01
CA LEU A 150 3.64 -8.27 -0.11
C LEU A 150 2.20 -8.53 0.31
N TYR A 151 1.58 -9.56 -0.25
CA TYR A 151 0.24 -9.98 0.13
C TYR A 151 0.08 -11.49 0.11
N CYS A 152 -0.85 -11.96 0.91
CA CYS A 152 -1.39 -13.32 0.90
C CYS A 152 -2.90 -13.21 0.85
N ASP A 153 -3.52 -13.89 -0.11
CA ASP A 153 -4.97 -13.98 -0.26
C ASP A 153 -5.37 -15.46 -0.14
N ASN A 154 -6.18 -15.77 0.85
CA ASN A 154 -6.60 -17.13 1.18
C ASN A 154 -8.05 -17.12 1.70
N ASP A 155 -8.55 -18.26 2.17
CA ASP A 155 -9.91 -18.42 2.67
C ASP A 155 -10.23 -17.53 3.89
N MET A 156 -9.22 -17.09 4.64
CA MET A 156 -9.37 -16.12 5.74
C MET A 156 -9.48 -14.67 5.27
N GLY A 157 -9.24 -14.41 3.99
CA GLY A 157 -9.23 -13.09 3.38
C GLY A 157 -7.85 -12.64 2.93
N LEU A 158 -7.69 -11.32 2.72
CA LEU A 158 -6.44 -10.71 2.30
C LEU A 158 -5.63 -10.26 3.52
N SER A 159 -4.34 -10.57 3.51
CA SER A 159 -3.34 -9.96 4.39
C SER A 159 -2.22 -9.34 3.56
N PHE A 160 -1.65 -8.22 4.04
CA PHE A 160 -0.54 -7.55 3.37
C PHE A 160 0.47 -7.00 4.38
N ALA A 161 1.72 -6.87 3.95
CA ALA A 161 2.79 -6.31 4.78
C ALA A 161 3.98 -5.84 3.94
N SER A 162 4.86 -5.05 4.54
CA SER A 162 6.14 -4.65 3.93
C SER A 162 7.18 -5.78 3.96
N GLU A 163 7.06 -6.78 4.85
CA GLU A 163 8.07 -7.83 5.04
C GLU A 163 7.46 -9.21 5.24
N LEU A 164 8.15 -10.25 4.73
CA LEU A 164 7.73 -11.65 4.86
C LEU A 164 7.58 -12.11 6.30
N ARG A 165 8.46 -11.63 7.20
CA ARG A 165 8.41 -12.02 8.62
C ARG A 165 7.11 -11.61 9.32
N ALA A 166 6.40 -10.60 8.82
CA ALA A 166 5.11 -10.20 9.37
C ALA A 166 4.07 -11.31 9.26
N PHE A 167 4.02 -12.00 8.12
CA PHE A 167 3.09 -13.10 7.89
C PHE A 167 3.40 -14.32 8.78
N THR A 168 4.68 -14.68 8.90
CA THR A 168 5.09 -15.84 9.71
C THR A 168 4.97 -15.57 11.21
N ALA A 169 5.27 -14.37 11.67
CA ALA A 169 5.13 -13.98 13.08
C ALA A 169 3.67 -13.94 13.53
N ALA A 170 2.77 -13.58 12.62
CA ALA A 170 1.34 -13.57 12.88
C ALA A 170 0.66 -14.95 12.72
N GLY A 171 1.38 -15.97 12.24
CA GLY A 171 0.82 -17.30 11.98
C GLY A 171 -0.14 -17.35 10.78
N LEU A 172 -0.08 -16.36 9.88
CA LEU A 172 -0.98 -16.26 8.72
C LEU A 172 -0.65 -17.24 7.60
N VAL A 173 0.60 -17.67 7.53
CA VAL A 173 1.09 -18.56 6.48
C VAL A 173 1.97 -19.66 7.05
N ALA A 174 1.88 -20.85 6.45
CA ALA A 174 2.80 -21.94 6.74
C ALA A 174 4.20 -21.58 6.19
N ARG A 175 5.26 -22.02 6.88
CA ARG A 175 6.66 -21.84 6.43
C ARG A 175 7.01 -22.83 5.32
N ARG A 176 6.21 -22.87 4.25
CA ARG A 176 6.47 -23.69 3.08
C ARG A 176 7.30 -22.90 2.07
N LEU A 177 8.41 -23.51 1.63
CA LEU A 177 9.28 -22.90 0.62
C LEU A 177 8.66 -23.04 -0.78
N ASN A 178 8.65 -21.93 -1.51
CA ASN A 178 8.38 -21.94 -2.94
C ASN A 178 9.61 -22.52 -3.67
N ARG A 179 9.47 -23.71 -4.24
CA ARG A 179 10.57 -24.41 -4.91
C ARG A 179 11.14 -23.65 -6.11
N ALA A 180 10.28 -23.02 -6.92
CA ALA A 180 10.72 -22.22 -8.06
C ALA A 180 11.50 -20.98 -7.60
N ALA A 181 11.03 -20.32 -6.55
CA ALA A 181 11.74 -19.18 -5.95
C ALA A 181 13.09 -19.61 -5.35
N LEU A 182 13.18 -20.77 -4.73
CA LEU A 182 14.44 -21.31 -4.25
C LEU A 182 15.41 -21.63 -5.39
N GLN A 183 14.95 -22.20 -6.50
CA GLN A 183 15.76 -22.43 -7.69
C GLN A 183 16.29 -21.12 -8.27
N ASN A 184 15.44 -20.10 -8.40
CA ASN A 184 15.84 -18.77 -8.84
C ASN A 184 16.91 -18.16 -7.91
N TYR A 185 16.72 -18.28 -6.59
CA TYR A 185 17.68 -17.79 -5.63
C TYR A 185 19.04 -18.48 -5.74
N LEU A 186 19.07 -19.82 -5.89
CA LEU A 186 20.31 -20.57 -6.04
C LEU A 186 21.03 -20.27 -7.36
N ALA A 187 20.28 -20.00 -8.43
CA ALA A 187 20.85 -19.73 -9.76
C ALA A 187 21.33 -18.26 -9.91
N PHE A 188 20.59 -17.30 -9.35
CA PHE A 188 20.75 -15.87 -9.63
C PHE A 188 21.03 -15.00 -8.39
N GLY A 189 21.02 -15.58 -7.19
CA GLY A 189 21.14 -14.85 -5.93
C GLY A 189 19.93 -14.00 -5.57
N ALA A 190 18.80 -14.12 -6.31
CA ALA A 190 17.59 -13.35 -6.12
C ALA A 190 16.34 -14.15 -6.41
N VAL A 191 15.23 -13.79 -5.75
CA VAL A 191 13.88 -14.31 -6.05
C VAL A 191 13.18 -13.33 -6.98
N PHE A 192 12.69 -13.80 -8.12
CA PHE A 192 11.99 -12.94 -9.08
C PHE A 192 10.54 -12.73 -8.69
N GLN A 193 10.15 -11.47 -8.64
CA GLN A 193 8.76 -11.08 -8.39
C GLN A 193 7.84 -11.50 -9.56
N PRO A 194 6.58 -11.85 -9.30
CA PRO A 194 5.84 -11.64 -8.05
C PRO A 194 6.05 -12.73 -6.99
N ASP A 195 6.84 -13.76 -7.24
CA ASP A 195 7.09 -14.81 -6.26
C ASP A 195 7.90 -14.32 -5.06
N THR A 196 7.75 -15.03 -3.95
CA THR A 196 8.59 -14.89 -2.77
C THR A 196 9.11 -16.26 -2.36
N ILE A 197 10.02 -16.31 -1.39
CA ILE A 197 10.53 -17.59 -0.88
C ILE A 197 9.44 -18.41 -0.15
N LEU A 198 8.33 -17.78 0.26
CA LEU A 198 7.17 -18.45 0.84
C LEU A 198 6.10 -18.70 -0.22
N GLU A 199 5.60 -19.94 -0.30
CA GLU A 199 4.68 -20.41 -1.35
C GLU A 199 3.39 -19.59 -1.46
N SER A 200 2.82 -19.17 -0.30
CA SER A 200 1.53 -18.47 -0.23
C SER A 200 1.63 -16.95 -0.19
N VAL A 201 2.83 -16.37 -0.23
CA VAL A 201 3.02 -14.92 -0.19
C VAL A 201 3.55 -14.43 -1.53
N ARG A 202 2.94 -13.40 -2.07
CA ARG A 202 3.35 -12.77 -3.34
C ARG A 202 3.70 -11.31 -3.14
N ALA A 203 4.59 -10.79 -3.94
CA ALA A 203 4.81 -9.36 -4.07
C ALA A 203 3.73 -8.74 -4.98
N LEU A 204 3.16 -7.60 -4.59
CA LEU A 204 2.38 -6.81 -5.54
C LEU A 204 3.36 -6.30 -6.61
N PRO A 205 3.13 -6.58 -7.91
CA PRO A 205 4.07 -6.16 -8.94
C PRO A 205 4.25 -4.64 -8.99
N SER A 206 5.41 -4.17 -9.46
CA SER A 206 5.69 -2.75 -9.67
C SER A 206 4.70 -2.14 -10.66
N GLY A 207 4.27 -0.88 -10.43
CA GLY A 207 3.30 -0.22 -11.30
C GLY A 207 1.90 -0.83 -11.28
N HIS A 208 1.54 -1.59 -10.23
CA HIS A 208 0.23 -2.22 -10.08
C HIS A 208 -0.50 -1.76 -8.82
N TRP A 209 -1.81 -1.93 -8.89
CA TRP A 209 -2.68 -1.88 -7.73
C TRP A 209 -3.55 -3.14 -7.66
N LEU A 210 -3.98 -3.47 -6.46
CA LEU A 210 -4.92 -4.54 -6.14
C LEU A 210 -6.10 -3.96 -5.36
N ALA A 211 -7.30 -4.12 -5.88
CA ALA A 211 -8.53 -3.75 -5.18
C ALA A 211 -9.29 -5.00 -4.73
N VAL A 212 -9.80 -4.95 -3.51
CA VAL A 212 -10.52 -6.05 -2.87
C VAL A 212 -11.82 -5.55 -2.26
N LYS A 213 -12.93 -6.11 -2.72
CA LYS A 213 -14.27 -5.83 -2.19
C LYS A 213 -15.05 -7.15 -2.02
N GLY A 214 -15.34 -7.55 -0.78
CA GLY A 214 -15.91 -8.86 -0.50
C GLY A 214 -15.01 -9.98 -1.07
N LYS A 215 -15.57 -10.79 -1.95
CA LYS A 215 -14.83 -11.87 -2.66
C LYS A 215 -14.21 -11.41 -3.97
N LYS A 216 -14.51 -10.19 -4.44
CA LYS A 216 -13.98 -9.68 -5.71
C LYS A 216 -12.55 -9.20 -5.52
N ARG A 217 -11.68 -9.61 -6.44
CA ARG A 217 -10.27 -9.21 -6.55
C ARG A 217 -10.05 -8.60 -7.92
N GLU A 218 -9.35 -7.47 -7.97
CA GLU A 218 -9.02 -6.82 -9.22
C GLU A 218 -7.56 -6.35 -9.16
N LEU A 219 -6.69 -6.99 -9.93
CA LEU A 219 -5.28 -6.63 -10.09
C LEU A 219 -5.14 -5.87 -11.40
N CYS A 220 -4.59 -4.65 -11.37
CA CYS A 220 -4.47 -3.81 -12.55
C CYS A 220 -3.09 -3.17 -12.62
N ARG A 221 -2.49 -3.20 -13.81
CA ARG A 221 -1.27 -2.45 -14.13
C ARG A 221 -1.65 -1.01 -14.51
N TYR A 222 -1.19 -0.03 -13.74
CA TYR A 222 -1.43 1.38 -14.02
C TYR A 222 -0.26 2.05 -14.74
N TRP A 223 0.91 1.42 -14.74
CA TRP A 223 2.12 1.94 -15.38
C TRP A 223 3.03 0.81 -15.85
N ASP A 224 3.67 1.03 -17.03
CA ASP A 224 4.66 0.14 -17.63
C ASP A 224 5.79 0.97 -18.25
N LEU A 225 7.05 0.54 -18.06
CA LEU A 225 8.23 1.25 -18.55
C LEU A 225 8.30 1.26 -20.08
N HIS A 226 7.96 0.16 -20.73
CA HIS A 226 8.03 0.06 -22.19
C HIS A 226 6.99 0.95 -22.85
N GLU A 227 5.75 0.95 -22.34
CA GLU A 227 4.67 1.83 -22.82
C GLU A 227 5.03 3.31 -22.61
N ALA A 228 5.54 3.67 -21.42
CA ALA A 228 5.98 5.04 -21.11
C ALA A 228 7.13 5.51 -22.01
N THR A 229 8.10 4.64 -22.29
CA THR A 229 9.22 4.93 -23.18
C THR A 229 8.75 5.10 -24.64
N ALA A 230 7.84 4.24 -25.11
CA ALA A 230 7.29 4.34 -26.46
C ALA A 230 6.51 5.66 -26.66
N GLN A 231 5.70 6.05 -25.67
CA GLN A 231 4.98 7.33 -25.69
C GLN A 231 5.94 8.53 -25.74
N ALA A 232 6.99 8.53 -24.90
CA ALA A 232 7.97 9.61 -24.89
C ALA A 232 8.73 9.74 -26.23
N ARG A 233 9.11 8.62 -26.85
CA ARG A 233 9.74 8.61 -28.19
C ARG A 233 8.82 9.16 -29.27
N GLY A 234 7.52 8.80 -29.25
CA GLY A 234 6.55 9.32 -30.19
C GLY A 234 6.35 10.84 -30.09
N GLN A 235 6.37 11.38 -28.88
CA GLN A 235 6.30 12.83 -28.64
C GLN A 235 7.54 13.58 -29.18
N LEU A 236 8.73 13.02 -29.06
CA LEU A 236 9.96 13.63 -29.57
C LEU A 236 10.00 13.64 -31.11
N GLN A 237 9.48 12.62 -31.77
CA GLN A 237 9.43 12.55 -33.24
C GLN A 237 8.40 13.52 -33.86
N GLY A 238 7.42 14.01 -33.10
CA GLY A 238 6.44 15.02 -33.56
C GLY A 238 6.90 16.47 -33.41
N ILE A 239 8.11 16.70 -32.93
CA ILE A 239 8.71 18.05 -32.71
C ILE A 239 9.74 18.41 -33.80
N SER A 240 10.01 17.50 -34.77
CA SER A 240 10.91 17.76 -35.91
C SER A 240 10.22 18.36 -37.11
#